data_18f8fbff94d3f29f19b2bdfac737c43d
#
_entry.id   18f8fbff94d3f29f19b2bdfac737c43d
#
_cell.length_a   1.000
_cell.length_b   1.000
_cell.length_c   1.000
_cell.angle_alpha   90.00
_cell.angle_beta   90.00
_cell.angle_gamma   90.00
#
_symmetry.space_group_name_H-M   'P 1'
#
loop_
_entity.id
_entity.type
_entity.pdbx_description
1 polymer ?
#
loop_
_entity_poly.entity_id
_entity_poly.type
_entity_poly.pdbx_seq_one_letter_code
_entity_poly.pdbx_strand_id
1 'polypeptide(L)'
;MKVIIDEREIELFEKCESLIRSSRIPSSVELSKEVLDLGDILIKTDDNKDVLLIERKSFQDLLASIKDGRYEEQSYRLLHSSGFPPHSVFYLVEGMFSQLRAPLEKKIIMSAITTMQFFKGFSVQRTSTLHESAEWLLHFADKIERNFSKGVIPYYLTRPFRKYFTPPKREPTLQNTEQTANPENLPITVTESATQSVDSTPQSAETNGDDVVAESEPTSAD
;
A
#
# COMPACT_ATOMS: atom_id res chain seq x y z
N MET A 1 6.76 -21.03 -19.56
CA MET A 1 6.02 -20.00 -18.76
C MET A 1 6.66 -18.65 -18.98
N LYS A 2 5.87 -17.61 -19.28
CA LYS A 2 6.35 -16.25 -19.48
C LYS A 2 6.06 -15.43 -18.22
N VAL A 3 7.07 -14.71 -17.74
CA VAL A 3 6.97 -13.75 -16.64
C VAL A 3 7.24 -12.37 -17.22
N ILE A 4 6.19 -11.55 -17.28
CA ILE A 4 6.22 -10.18 -17.77
C ILE A 4 6.28 -9.26 -16.57
N ILE A 5 7.31 -8.46 -16.48
CA ILE A 5 7.51 -7.47 -15.42
C ILE A 5 7.28 -6.08 -15.99
N ASP A 6 6.51 -5.25 -15.26
CA ASP A 6 6.26 -3.87 -15.66
C ASP A 6 7.56 -3.08 -15.80
N GLU A 7 7.62 -2.17 -16.77
CA GLU A 7 8.81 -1.37 -17.04
C GLU A 7 9.28 -0.54 -15.83
N ARG A 8 8.38 -0.20 -14.92
CA ARG A 8 8.67 0.55 -13.68
C ARG A 8 9.42 -0.27 -12.63
N GLU A 9 9.33 -1.61 -12.69
CA GLU A 9 9.96 -2.54 -11.74
C GLU A 9 11.40 -2.92 -12.18
N ILE A 10 12.23 -1.91 -12.45
CA ILE A 10 13.59 -2.07 -13.01
C ILE A 10 14.45 -2.96 -12.12
N GLU A 11 14.52 -2.67 -10.82
CA GLU A 11 15.38 -3.40 -9.88
C GLU A 11 14.97 -4.87 -9.74
N LEU A 12 13.67 -5.16 -9.75
CA LEU A 12 13.16 -6.52 -9.69
C LEU A 12 13.54 -7.29 -10.97
N PHE A 13 13.37 -6.67 -12.14
CA PHE A 13 13.72 -7.26 -13.42
C PHE A 13 15.21 -7.62 -13.48
N GLU A 14 16.08 -6.68 -13.16
CA GLU A 14 17.54 -6.89 -13.15
C GLU A 14 17.98 -7.99 -12.16
N LYS A 15 17.30 -8.05 -11.01
CA LYS A 15 17.54 -9.10 -10.02
C LYS A 15 17.14 -10.49 -10.56
N CYS A 16 15.98 -10.60 -11.19
CA CYS A 16 15.53 -11.83 -11.82
C CYS A 16 16.49 -12.28 -12.93
N GLU A 17 16.90 -11.37 -13.83
CA GLU A 17 17.89 -11.67 -14.86
C GLU A 17 19.23 -12.17 -14.27
N SER A 18 19.72 -11.53 -13.22
CA SER A 18 20.96 -11.91 -12.54
C SER A 18 20.86 -13.34 -11.97
N LEU A 19 19.72 -13.69 -11.37
CA LEU A 19 19.48 -15.03 -10.83
C LEU A 19 19.43 -16.11 -11.94
N ILE A 20 18.77 -15.83 -13.05
CA ILE A 20 18.71 -16.72 -14.20
C ILE A 20 20.12 -16.93 -14.78
N ARG A 21 20.90 -15.85 -15.02
CA ARG A 21 22.26 -15.93 -15.56
C ARG A 21 23.22 -16.70 -14.65
N SER A 22 23.04 -16.63 -13.34
CA SER A 22 23.89 -17.35 -12.39
C SER A 22 23.57 -18.84 -12.28
N SER A 23 22.61 -19.35 -13.07
CA SER A 23 22.13 -20.75 -13.04
C SER A 23 21.70 -21.25 -11.65
N ARG A 24 21.41 -20.34 -10.74
CA ARG A 24 20.92 -20.70 -9.40
C ARG A 24 19.49 -21.18 -9.40
N ILE A 25 18.74 -20.78 -10.44
CA ILE A 25 17.34 -21.17 -10.62
C ILE A 25 17.21 -21.85 -12.00
N PRO A 26 16.59 -23.04 -12.09
CA PRO A 26 16.33 -23.70 -13.38
C PRO A 26 15.42 -22.79 -14.23
N SER A 27 15.89 -22.32 -15.36
CA SER A 27 15.14 -21.37 -16.18
C SER A 27 14.34 -22.07 -17.26
N SER A 28 13.18 -22.63 -16.89
CA SER A 28 12.08 -22.87 -17.84
C SER A 28 11.22 -21.59 -18.04
N VAL A 29 11.64 -20.49 -17.42
CA VAL A 29 10.92 -19.22 -17.36
C VAL A 29 11.51 -18.24 -18.38
N GLU A 30 10.68 -17.77 -19.29
CA GLU A 30 10.98 -16.65 -20.18
C GLU A 30 10.66 -15.35 -19.46
N LEU A 31 11.63 -14.43 -19.34
CA LEU A 31 11.48 -13.15 -18.69
C LEU A 31 11.38 -12.04 -19.74
N SER A 32 10.35 -11.19 -19.66
CA SER A 32 10.21 -10.02 -20.50
C SER A 32 9.81 -8.78 -19.68
N LYS A 33 9.99 -7.59 -20.27
CA LYS A 33 9.62 -6.31 -19.69
C LYS A 33 8.63 -5.63 -20.63
N GLU A 34 7.46 -5.23 -20.10
CA GLU A 34 6.40 -4.57 -20.85
C GLU A 34 5.70 -3.53 -19.96
N VAL A 35 4.94 -2.63 -20.57
CA VAL A 35 4.03 -1.75 -19.83
C VAL A 35 2.78 -2.54 -19.48
N LEU A 36 2.45 -2.63 -18.20
CA LEU A 36 1.22 -3.27 -17.72
C LEU A 36 0.20 -2.22 -17.29
N ASP A 37 -1.03 -2.37 -17.77
CA ASP A 37 -2.14 -1.47 -17.39
C ASP A 37 -2.53 -1.63 -15.93
N LEU A 38 -2.29 -2.82 -15.36
CA LEU A 38 -2.67 -3.16 -13.99
C LEU A 38 -1.71 -4.19 -13.41
N GLY A 39 -1.33 -3.99 -12.15
CA GLY A 39 -0.33 -4.82 -11.46
C GLY A 39 1.09 -4.55 -11.94
N ASP A 40 2.04 -5.27 -11.36
CA ASP A 40 3.47 -5.07 -11.61
C ASP A 40 4.11 -6.29 -12.33
N ILE A 41 3.47 -7.48 -12.23
CA ILE A 41 3.97 -8.70 -12.84
C ILE A 41 2.78 -9.52 -13.35
N LEU A 42 2.87 -9.96 -14.61
CA LEU A 42 1.88 -10.82 -15.24
C LEU A 42 2.55 -12.17 -15.62
N ILE A 43 1.97 -13.27 -15.18
CA ILE A 43 2.43 -14.59 -15.56
C ILE A 43 1.49 -15.19 -16.61
N LYS A 44 2.06 -15.64 -17.74
CA LYS A 44 1.35 -16.28 -18.86
C LYS A 44 1.93 -17.66 -19.17
N THR A 45 1.09 -18.50 -19.75
CA THR A 45 1.55 -19.74 -20.37
C THR A 45 2.32 -19.45 -21.66
N ASP A 46 3.02 -20.44 -22.20
CA ASP A 46 3.78 -20.29 -23.46
C ASP A 46 2.85 -20.02 -24.66
N ASP A 47 1.59 -20.42 -24.58
CA ASP A 47 0.53 -20.11 -25.54
C ASP A 47 -0.21 -18.79 -25.24
N ASN A 48 0.41 -17.89 -24.45
CA ASN A 48 -0.04 -16.55 -24.12
C ASN A 48 -1.38 -16.43 -23.34
N LYS A 49 -1.77 -17.47 -22.60
CA LYS A 49 -2.93 -17.39 -21.71
C LYS A 49 -2.51 -16.81 -20.37
N ASP A 50 -3.29 -15.86 -19.88
CA ASP A 50 -3.08 -15.26 -18.58
C ASP A 50 -3.31 -16.27 -17.46
N VAL A 51 -2.37 -16.36 -16.52
CA VAL A 51 -2.42 -17.29 -15.39
C VAL A 51 -2.72 -16.55 -14.09
N LEU A 52 -1.93 -15.52 -13.79
CA LEU A 52 -2.09 -14.71 -12.58
C LEU A 52 -1.44 -13.34 -12.73
N LEU A 53 -1.89 -12.41 -11.90
CA LEU A 53 -1.40 -11.05 -11.81
C LEU A 53 -0.81 -10.83 -10.41
N ILE A 54 0.33 -10.14 -10.32
CA ILE A 54 0.98 -9.81 -9.05
C ILE A 54 1.12 -8.30 -8.93
N GLU A 55 0.71 -7.79 -7.79
CA GLU A 55 0.99 -6.43 -7.32
C GLU A 55 2.10 -6.50 -6.27
N ARG A 56 3.25 -5.86 -6.52
CA ARG A 56 4.35 -5.78 -5.56
C ARG A 56 4.20 -4.52 -4.72
N LYS A 57 4.33 -4.66 -3.41
CA LYS A 57 4.14 -3.53 -2.49
C LYS A 57 5.14 -3.61 -1.34
N SER A 58 6.06 -2.65 -1.26
CA SER A 58 6.90 -2.53 -0.07
C SER A 58 6.07 -2.17 1.17
N PHE A 59 6.58 -2.46 2.37
CA PHE A 59 5.92 -2.02 3.60
C PHE A 59 5.72 -0.51 3.66
N GLN A 60 6.68 0.26 3.17
CA GLN A 60 6.61 1.72 3.18
C GLN A 60 5.53 2.22 2.22
N ASP A 61 5.48 1.66 0.99
CA ASP A 61 4.46 2.02 0.01
C ASP A 61 3.07 1.57 0.44
N LEU A 62 2.97 0.42 1.12
CA LEU A 62 1.70 -0.04 1.68
C LEU A 62 1.18 0.92 2.75
N LEU A 63 2.03 1.31 3.70
CA LEU A 63 1.67 2.27 4.74
C LEU A 63 1.29 3.63 4.16
N ALA A 64 2.05 4.13 3.19
CA ALA A 64 1.75 5.38 2.50
C ALA A 64 0.42 5.31 1.74
N SER A 65 0.21 4.25 0.97
CA SER A 65 -1.01 4.07 0.18
C SER A 65 -2.28 3.87 1.03
N ILE A 66 -2.15 3.27 2.22
CA ILE A 66 -3.27 3.18 3.18
C ILE A 66 -3.60 4.55 3.73
N LYS A 67 -2.58 5.35 4.08
CA LYS A 67 -2.75 6.69 4.64
C LYS A 67 -3.44 7.66 3.69
N ASP A 68 -3.12 7.58 2.40
CA ASP A 68 -3.66 8.49 1.37
C ASP A 68 -4.85 7.93 0.58
N GLY A 69 -5.32 6.72 0.93
CA GLY A 69 -6.50 6.09 0.32
C GLY A 69 -6.25 5.36 -0.99
N ARG A 70 -5.06 5.45 -1.60
CA ARG A 70 -4.73 4.78 -2.86
C ARG A 70 -4.81 3.25 -2.79
N TYR A 71 -4.56 2.68 -1.60
CA TYR A 71 -4.67 1.23 -1.37
C TYR A 71 -6.07 0.69 -1.69
N GLU A 72 -7.13 1.38 -1.27
CA GLU A 72 -8.50 0.92 -1.50
C GLU A 72 -8.88 1.02 -2.98
N GLU A 73 -8.53 2.11 -3.65
CA GLU A 73 -8.76 2.32 -5.08
C GLU A 73 -8.02 1.26 -5.91
N GLN A 74 -6.74 1.04 -5.65
CA GLN A 74 -5.93 0.05 -6.34
C GLN A 74 -6.46 -1.38 -6.12
N SER A 75 -6.80 -1.73 -4.89
CA SER A 75 -7.40 -3.04 -4.58
C SER A 75 -8.74 -3.24 -5.28
N TYR A 76 -9.55 -2.18 -5.39
CA TYR A 76 -10.82 -2.22 -6.12
C TYR A 76 -10.60 -2.50 -7.61
N ARG A 77 -9.64 -1.82 -8.24
CA ARG A 77 -9.29 -2.05 -9.64
C ARG A 77 -8.78 -3.47 -9.89
N LEU A 78 -7.89 -3.96 -9.03
CA LEU A 78 -7.39 -5.33 -9.08
C LEU A 78 -8.50 -6.37 -8.98
N LEU A 79 -9.49 -6.13 -8.12
CA LEU A 79 -10.59 -7.06 -7.90
C LEU A 79 -11.62 -7.06 -9.04
N HIS A 80 -11.90 -5.90 -9.63
CA HIS A 80 -13.03 -5.72 -10.54
C HIS A 80 -12.63 -5.51 -12.00
N SER A 81 -11.40 -5.05 -12.27
CA SER A 81 -10.95 -4.69 -13.63
C SER A 81 -9.84 -5.60 -14.17
N SER A 82 -9.23 -6.44 -13.34
CA SER A 82 -8.12 -7.30 -13.78
C SER A 82 -8.57 -8.48 -14.68
N GLY A 83 -9.83 -8.89 -14.59
CA GLY A 83 -10.32 -10.09 -15.27
C GLY A 83 -9.91 -11.41 -14.58
N PHE A 84 -9.09 -11.37 -13.54
CA PHE A 84 -8.65 -12.54 -12.79
C PHE A 84 -9.59 -12.88 -11.63
N PRO A 85 -9.77 -14.19 -11.31
CA PRO A 85 -10.37 -14.55 -10.04
C PRO A 85 -9.49 -14.06 -8.88
N PRO A 86 -10.06 -13.66 -7.72
CA PRO A 86 -9.28 -13.05 -6.63
C PRO A 86 -8.05 -13.84 -6.21
N HIS A 87 -8.12 -15.19 -6.15
CA HIS A 87 -6.97 -16.03 -5.82
C HIS A 87 -5.84 -16.03 -6.87
N SER A 88 -6.11 -15.60 -8.10
CA SER A 88 -5.10 -15.40 -9.13
C SER A 88 -4.50 -14.00 -9.12
N VAL A 89 -4.97 -13.12 -8.22
CA VAL A 89 -4.35 -11.84 -7.93
C VAL A 89 -3.52 -11.99 -6.67
N PHE A 90 -2.21 -11.78 -6.79
CA PHE A 90 -1.25 -11.87 -5.69
C PHE A 90 -0.81 -10.50 -5.25
N TYR A 91 -0.73 -10.29 -3.94
CA TYR A 91 0.06 -9.21 -3.36
C TYR A 91 1.41 -9.78 -2.91
N LEU A 92 2.48 -9.30 -3.52
CA LEU A 92 3.86 -9.58 -3.09
C LEU A 92 4.29 -8.47 -2.12
N VAL A 93 4.13 -8.73 -0.84
CA VAL A 93 4.36 -7.72 0.21
C VAL A 93 5.78 -7.85 0.75
N GLU A 94 6.63 -6.88 0.41
CA GLU A 94 8.06 -6.89 0.69
C GLU A 94 8.43 -6.02 1.89
N GLY A 95 9.28 -6.54 2.78
CA GLY A 95 9.86 -5.80 3.90
C GLY A 95 10.04 -6.59 5.18
N MET A 96 10.89 -6.08 6.06
CA MET A 96 11.17 -6.67 7.37
C MET A 96 10.45 -5.88 8.48
N PHE A 97 9.77 -6.58 9.37
CA PHE A 97 9.11 -5.94 10.53
C PHE A 97 10.09 -5.23 11.47
N SER A 98 11.36 -5.66 11.48
CA SER A 98 12.42 -4.99 12.25
C SER A 98 12.78 -3.59 11.75
N GLN A 99 12.43 -3.26 10.50
CA GLN A 99 12.69 -1.95 9.89
C GLN A 99 11.55 -0.94 10.14
N LEU A 100 10.45 -1.37 10.74
CA LEU A 100 9.33 -0.49 11.07
C LEU A 100 9.67 0.37 12.28
N ARG A 101 9.32 1.65 12.18
CA ARG A 101 9.66 2.66 13.20
C ARG A 101 8.75 2.61 14.43
N ALA A 102 7.50 2.21 14.24
CA ALA A 102 6.50 2.20 15.31
C ALA A 102 5.73 0.86 15.37
N PRO A 103 5.36 0.40 16.57
CA PRO A 103 4.51 -0.79 16.73
C PRO A 103 3.17 -0.70 15.99
N LEU A 104 2.63 0.52 15.83
CA LEU A 104 1.42 0.78 15.09
C LEU A 104 1.54 0.43 13.61
N GLU A 105 2.69 0.71 12.99
CA GLU A 105 2.95 0.36 11.58
C GLU A 105 2.84 -1.15 11.34
N LYS A 106 3.41 -1.95 12.26
CA LYS A 106 3.29 -3.41 12.22
C LYS A 106 1.83 -3.86 12.29
N LYS A 107 1.03 -3.25 13.18
CA LYS A 107 -0.40 -3.54 13.32
C LYS A 107 -1.16 -3.21 12.03
N ILE A 108 -0.88 -2.06 11.41
CA ILE A 108 -1.51 -1.64 10.15
C ILE A 108 -1.19 -2.64 9.02
N ILE A 109 0.08 -3.02 8.86
CA ILE A 109 0.50 -3.99 7.83
C ILE A 109 -0.16 -5.35 8.05
N MET A 110 -0.18 -5.86 9.28
CA MET A 110 -0.83 -7.12 9.61
C MET A 110 -2.34 -7.08 9.31
N SER A 111 -3.00 -5.97 9.65
CA SER A 111 -4.41 -5.75 9.34
C SER A 111 -4.66 -5.70 7.82
N ALA A 112 -3.82 -5.00 7.07
CA ALA A 112 -3.92 -4.93 5.61
C ALA A 112 -3.76 -6.32 4.97
N ILE A 113 -2.75 -7.09 5.38
CA ILE A 113 -2.55 -8.47 4.92
C ILE A 113 -3.80 -9.33 5.19
N THR A 114 -4.36 -9.24 6.40
CA THR A 114 -5.60 -9.96 6.74
C THR A 114 -6.76 -9.55 5.82
N THR A 115 -6.89 -8.25 5.54
CA THR A 115 -7.91 -7.73 4.64
C THR A 115 -7.72 -8.25 3.22
N MET A 116 -6.49 -8.21 2.70
CA MET A 116 -6.17 -8.76 1.37
C MET A 116 -6.55 -10.22 1.26
N GLN A 117 -6.11 -11.05 2.21
CA GLN A 117 -6.29 -12.50 2.17
C GLN A 117 -7.73 -12.92 2.46
N PHE A 118 -8.29 -12.46 3.57
CA PHE A 118 -9.55 -13.00 4.08
C PHE A 118 -10.78 -12.29 3.51
N PHE A 119 -10.75 -10.95 3.44
CA PHE A 119 -11.92 -10.19 3.04
C PHE A 119 -11.98 -9.90 1.54
N LYS A 120 -10.83 -9.72 0.88
CA LYS A 120 -10.77 -9.48 -0.57
C LYS A 120 -10.48 -10.76 -1.36
N GLY A 121 -10.00 -11.82 -0.71
CA GLY A 121 -9.74 -13.12 -1.32
C GLY A 121 -8.48 -13.18 -2.18
N PHE A 122 -7.61 -12.17 -2.10
CA PHE A 122 -6.33 -12.18 -2.79
C PHE A 122 -5.37 -13.20 -2.20
N SER A 123 -4.46 -13.70 -3.00
CA SER A 123 -3.30 -14.42 -2.51
C SER A 123 -2.26 -13.43 -2.01
N VAL A 124 -1.59 -13.72 -0.89
CA VAL A 124 -0.54 -12.84 -0.37
C VAL A 124 0.72 -13.63 -0.10
N GLN A 125 1.81 -13.18 -0.71
CA GLN A 125 3.16 -13.67 -0.44
C GLN A 125 3.95 -12.60 0.30
N ARG A 126 4.65 -13.00 1.35
CA ARG A 126 5.57 -12.12 2.07
C ARG A 126 7.01 -12.47 1.74
N THR A 127 7.81 -11.43 1.53
CA THR A 127 9.26 -11.50 1.37
C THR A 127 9.92 -10.40 2.19
N SER A 128 11.19 -10.60 2.55
CA SER A 128 11.93 -9.66 3.37
C SER A 128 12.75 -8.68 2.54
N THR A 129 13.14 -9.08 1.33
CA THR A 129 14.06 -8.34 0.45
C THR A 129 13.68 -8.51 -1.01
N LEU A 130 14.15 -7.58 -1.85
CA LEU A 130 14.03 -7.68 -3.30
C LEU A 130 14.64 -8.98 -3.86
N HIS A 131 15.75 -9.43 -3.29
CA HIS A 131 16.38 -10.69 -3.69
C HIS A 131 15.46 -11.89 -3.45
N GLU A 132 14.86 -11.97 -2.26
CA GLU A 132 13.89 -13.01 -1.91
C GLU A 132 12.63 -12.93 -2.79
N SER A 133 12.18 -11.71 -3.12
CA SER A 133 11.06 -11.49 -4.04
C SER A 133 11.34 -12.06 -5.43
N ALA A 134 12.53 -11.79 -5.97
CA ALA A 134 12.95 -12.30 -7.26
C ALA A 134 13.12 -13.84 -7.26
N GLU A 135 13.75 -14.40 -6.22
CA GLU A 135 13.88 -15.85 -6.05
C GLU A 135 12.51 -16.52 -5.98
N TRP A 136 11.62 -15.99 -5.14
CA TRP A 136 10.27 -16.52 -5.00
C TRP A 136 9.52 -16.49 -6.34
N LEU A 137 9.56 -15.35 -7.05
CA LEU A 137 8.86 -15.18 -8.33
C LEU A 137 9.28 -16.24 -9.36
N LEU A 138 10.59 -16.43 -9.53
CA LEU A 138 11.12 -17.39 -10.51
C LEU A 138 10.80 -18.84 -10.12
N HIS A 139 10.96 -19.21 -8.85
CA HIS A 139 10.59 -20.54 -8.36
C HIS A 139 9.09 -20.81 -8.44
N PHE A 140 8.28 -19.78 -8.18
CA PHE A 140 6.83 -19.86 -8.28
C PHE A 140 6.38 -20.11 -9.71
N ALA A 141 6.89 -19.34 -10.67
CA ALA A 141 6.60 -19.51 -12.09
C ALA A 141 7.06 -20.88 -12.60
N ASP A 142 8.28 -21.33 -12.27
CA ASP A 142 8.80 -22.65 -12.63
C ASP A 142 7.93 -23.78 -12.04
N LYS A 143 7.46 -23.62 -10.81
CA LYS A 143 6.58 -24.62 -10.19
C LYS A 143 5.22 -24.70 -10.87
N ILE A 144 4.65 -23.58 -11.27
CA ILE A 144 3.39 -23.55 -12.02
C ILE A 144 3.58 -24.26 -13.37
N GLU A 145 4.63 -23.92 -14.12
CA GLU A 145 4.96 -24.55 -15.39
C GLU A 145 5.03 -26.07 -15.27
N ARG A 146 5.82 -26.58 -14.32
CA ARG A 146 5.97 -28.02 -14.09
C ARG A 146 4.67 -28.73 -13.70
N ASN A 147 3.76 -28.03 -13.03
CA ASN A 147 2.47 -28.58 -12.66
C ASN A 147 1.50 -28.57 -13.85
N PHE A 148 1.47 -27.50 -14.62
CA PHE A 148 0.63 -27.38 -15.82
C PHE A 148 1.05 -28.43 -16.89
N SER A 149 2.34 -28.62 -17.07
CA SER A 149 2.86 -29.68 -17.98
C SER A 149 2.42 -31.10 -17.58
N LYS A 150 2.05 -31.32 -16.31
CA LYS A 150 1.49 -32.54 -15.77
C LYS A 150 -0.05 -32.58 -15.77
N GLY A 151 -0.70 -31.55 -16.31
CA GLY A 151 -2.16 -31.42 -16.30
C GLY A 151 -2.75 -31.08 -14.95
N VAL A 152 -1.93 -30.63 -13.97
CA VAL A 152 -2.43 -30.17 -12.67
C VAL A 152 -2.94 -28.73 -12.81
N ILE A 153 -4.20 -28.51 -12.49
CA ILE A 153 -4.84 -27.19 -12.54
C ILE A 153 -5.13 -26.66 -11.12
N PRO A 154 -5.22 -25.34 -10.92
CA PRO A 154 -5.54 -24.76 -9.63
C PRO A 154 -6.87 -25.27 -9.09
N TYR A 155 -6.92 -25.62 -7.80
CA TYR A 155 -8.09 -26.25 -7.18
C TYR A 155 -9.37 -25.37 -7.25
N TYR A 156 -9.22 -24.06 -7.20
CA TYR A 156 -10.37 -23.12 -7.24
C TYR A 156 -11.02 -23.03 -8.63
N LEU A 157 -10.34 -23.47 -9.70
CA LEU A 157 -10.92 -23.61 -11.04
C LEU A 157 -11.71 -24.91 -11.20
N THR A 158 -11.49 -25.90 -10.33
CA THR A 158 -12.12 -27.22 -10.43
C THR A 158 -13.33 -27.40 -9.51
N ARG A 159 -13.51 -26.52 -8.54
CA ARG A 159 -14.58 -26.64 -7.54
C ARG A 159 -15.49 -25.43 -7.57
N PRO A 160 -16.81 -25.63 -7.65
CA PRO A 160 -17.76 -24.53 -7.48
C PRO A 160 -17.59 -23.93 -6.08
N PHE A 161 -17.59 -22.62 -6.01
CA PHE A 161 -17.51 -21.88 -4.74
C PHE A 161 -18.70 -22.28 -3.85
N ARG A 162 -18.44 -22.99 -2.76
CA ARG A 162 -19.47 -23.27 -1.75
C ARG A 162 -19.50 -22.10 -0.77
N LYS A 163 -20.71 -21.54 -0.58
CA LYS A 163 -20.98 -20.52 0.43
C LYS A 163 -20.93 -21.18 1.82
N TYR A 164 -19.75 -21.21 2.44
CA TYR A 164 -19.59 -21.85 3.76
C TYR A 164 -19.94 -20.93 4.94
N PHE A 165 -20.08 -19.63 4.69
CA PHE A 165 -20.24 -18.66 5.76
C PHE A 165 -21.19 -17.55 5.34
N THR A 166 -22.23 -17.35 6.12
CA THR A 166 -23.06 -16.14 6.06
C THR A 166 -22.59 -15.28 7.23
N PRO A 167 -21.95 -14.11 6.99
CA PRO A 167 -21.57 -13.24 8.09
C PRO A 167 -22.81 -12.86 8.91
N PRO A 168 -22.69 -12.75 10.25
CA PRO A 168 -23.79 -12.28 11.07
C PRO A 168 -24.25 -10.91 10.57
N LYS A 169 -25.56 -10.73 10.43
CA LYS A 169 -26.11 -9.41 10.14
C LYS A 169 -25.68 -8.48 11.27
N ARG A 170 -24.94 -7.41 10.92
CA ARG A 170 -24.72 -6.33 11.88
C ARG A 170 -26.09 -5.72 12.16
N GLU A 171 -26.60 -5.91 13.36
CA GLU A 171 -27.69 -5.07 13.83
C GLU A 171 -27.18 -3.61 13.82
N PRO A 172 -27.96 -2.66 13.31
CA PRO A 172 -27.58 -1.27 13.39
C PRO A 172 -27.40 -0.93 14.87
N THR A 173 -26.19 -0.62 15.28
CA THR A 173 -25.91 -0.08 16.60
C THR A 173 -26.72 1.21 16.68
N LEU A 174 -27.79 1.22 17.48
CA LEU A 174 -28.49 2.43 17.86
C LEU A 174 -27.43 3.32 18.53
N GLN A 175 -26.94 4.27 17.79
CA GLN A 175 -26.17 5.37 18.38
C GLN A 175 -27.14 6.07 19.30
N ASN A 176 -26.96 5.87 20.60
CA ASN A 176 -27.54 6.76 21.60
C ASN A 176 -27.02 8.16 21.29
N THR A 177 -27.84 8.92 20.60
CA THR A 177 -27.76 10.37 20.58
C THR A 177 -28.21 10.87 21.95
N GLU A 178 -27.37 10.74 22.94
CA GLU A 178 -27.43 11.64 24.08
C GLU A 178 -27.01 13.00 23.55
N GLN A 179 -28.02 13.75 23.10
CA GLN A 179 -27.92 15.20 22.96
C GLN A 179 -27.68 15.75 24.37
N THR A 180 -26.41 16.04 24.66
CA THR A 180 -26.09 17.01 25.70
C THR A 180 -26.67 18.33 25.24
N ALA A 181 -27.80 18.69 25.83
CA ALA A 181 -28.39 20.02 25.71
C ALA A 181 -27.36 21.05 26.19
N ASN A 182 -26.82 21.79 25.24
CA ASN A 182 -26.00 22.97 25.52
C ASN A 182 -26.98 24.13 25.89
N PRO A 183 -26.93 24.73 27.11
CA PRO A 183 -27.91 25.73 27.55
C PRO A 183 -27.57 27.15 27.08
N GLU A 184 -26.92 27.36 25.94
CA GLU A 184 -26.57 28.67 25.40
C GLU A 184 -27.14 28.88 23.98
N ASN A 185 -28.47 29.00 23.88
CA ASN A 185 -29.12 29.68 22.77
C ASN A 185 -30.46 30.23 23.20
N LEU A 186 -30.42 31.34 23.92
CA LEU A 186 -31.55 32.23 24.05
C LEU A 186 -31.51 33.26 22.92
N PRO A 187 -32.63 33.57 22.26
CA PRO A 187 -32.64 34.53 21.17
C PRO A 187 -32.46 35.96 21.71
N ILE A 188 -31.44 36.63 21.20
CA ILE A 188 -31.21 38.06 21.49
C ILE A 188 -32.20 38.85 20.65
N THR A 189 -33.15 39.47 21.33
CA THR A 189 -34.03 40.49 20.77
C THR A 189 -33.21 41.77 20.54
N VAL A 190 -33.16 42.20 19.29
CA VAL A 190 -32.55 43.47 18.87
C VAL A 190 -33.49 44.60 19.29
N THR A 191 -33.03 45.50 20.14
CA THR A 191 -33.56 46.88 20.28
C THR A 191 -32.46 47.85 19.91
N GLU A 192 -32.75 48.59 18.85
CA GLU A 192 -32.00 49.78 18.41
C GLU A 192 -32.07 50.87 19.49
N SER A 193 -30.93 51.52 19.76
CA SER A 193 -30.87 52.96 19.98
C SER A 193 -29.43 53.48 19.96
N ALA A 194 -29.26 54.37 19.16
CA ALA A 194 -28.46 55.52 18.75
C ALA A 194 -27.31 56.02 19.66
N THR A 195 -26.28 56.46 18.91
CA THR A 195 -25.42 57.68 19.07
C THR A 195 -24.35 57.70 20.18
N GLN A 196 -23.11 57.82 19.85
CA GLN A 196 -22.25 58.99 19.69
C GLN A 196 -20.76 58.67 19.70
N SER A 197 -20.09 59.32 18.81
CA SER A 197 -18.69 59.61 18.60
C SER A 197 -17.87 59.95 19.86
N VAL A 198 -16.58 59.59 19.87
CA VAL A 198 -15.45 60.55 20.02
C VAL A 198 -14.11 59.76 19.85
N ASP A 199 -13.38 60.14 18.90
CA ASP A 199 -12.00 60.47 18.59
C ASP A 199 -10.98 60.37 19.75
N SER A 200 -9.84 59.74 19.47
CA SER A 200 -8.47 60.23 19.73
C SER A 200 -7.40 59.13 19.69
N THR A 201 -6.59 59.20 18.69
CA THR A 201 -5.17 58.84 18.66
C THR A 201 -4.40 60.09 19.22
N PRO A 202 -3.08 60.11 19.57
CA PRO A 202 -1.96 59.29 19.12
C PRO A 202 -0.77 59.11 20.14
N GLN A 203 0.36 58.66 19.53
CA GLN A 203 1.81 58.88 19.90
C GLN A 203 2.48 57.79 20.77
N SER A 204 3.42 57.02 20.17
CA SER A 204 4.87 57.24 19.88
C SER A 204 5.82 57.23 21.10
N ALA A 205 6.87 56.38 21.00
CA ALA A 205 8.30 56.56 21.33
C ALA A 205 8.97 55.17 21.34
N GLU A 206 9.84 54.84 20.43
CA GLU A 206 11.29 55.01 20.31
C GLU A 206 12.10 54.86 21.61
N THR A 207 13.07 53.94 21.61
CA THR A 207 14.54 54.11 21.71
C THR A 207 15.20 52.74 21.93
N ASN A 208 16.09 52.29 21.03
CA ASN A 208 17.55 52.38 21.02
C ASN A 208 18.36 51.55 22.04
N GLY A 209 19.39 50.92 21.51
CA GLY A 209 20.66 50.67 22.15
C GLY A 209 21.14 49.22 21.93
N ASP A 210 21.88 48.99 20.90
CA ASP A 210 23.36 48.97 20.77
C ASP A 210 24.10 47.85 21.53
N ASP A 211 24.82 47.15 20.69
CA ASP A 211 26.26 46.80 20.67
C ASP A 211 26.75 45.58 21.48
N VAL A 212 27.50 44.76 20.82
CA VAL A 212 28.94 44.57 20.66
C VAL A 212 29.30 43.08 20.54
N VAL A 213 29.76 42.72 19.36
CA VAL A 213 30.95 41.98 18.90
C VAL A 213 31.81 41.23 19.92
N ALA A 214 32.12 39.98 19.64
CA ALA A 214 33.52 39.49 19.54
C ALA A 214 33.62 38.04 19.07
N GLU A 215 34.35 37.91 18.01
CA GLU A 215 35.14 36.83 17.46
C GLU A 215 35.93 35.97 18.46
N SER A 216 36.10 34.69 18.11
CA SER A 216 37.44 34.09 17.87
C SER A 216 37.37 32.59 17.60
N GLU A 217 37.75 32.17 16.41
CA GLU A 217 38.42 30.91 16.10
C GLU A 217 39.93 31.03 16.45
N PRO A 218 40.83 30.02 16.18
CA PRO A 218 40.74 28.55 16.10
C PRO A 218 41.88 27.87 16.90
N THR A 219 42.05 26.53 16.77
CA THR A 219 43.31 25.74 16.60
C THR A 219 43.05 24.27 16.91
N SER A 220 43.22 23.38 16.02
CA SER A 220 44.20 22.46 15.47
C SER A 220 44.96 21.57 16.46
N ALA A 221 45.07 20.29 16.04
CA ALA A 221 46.09 19.25 16.29
C ALA A 221 46.04 18.47 17.63
N ASP A 222 45.85 17.16 17.58
CA ASP A 222 46.77 16.06 17.30
C ASP A 222 45.97 14.80 16.91
#